data_a9e1f525529961a5c71bcab4a1c449c7
#
_entry.id   a9e1f525529961a5c71bcab4a1c449c7
#
_cell.length_a   1.000
_cell.length_b   1.000
_cell.length_c   1.000
_cell.angle_alpha   90.00
_cell.angle_beta   90.00
_cell.angle_gamma   90.00
#
_symmetry.space_group_name_H-M   'P 1'
#
loop_
_entity.id
_entity.type
_entity.pdbx_description
1 polymer ?
#
loop_
_entity_poly.entity_id
_entity_poly.type
_entity_poly.pdbx_seq_one_letter_code
_entity_poly.pdbx_strand_id
1 'polypeptide(L)'
;MTSVLCPLISQNQLPLANGFLEDIENNEFQYWSHQANEGGEATYSIETSDLVSGSTKALKCEVHSLGANGWHVSSKSEYPFQVIAGQKYTVTFYAKVEGADSRQMKLVFQSEVSGSYQGQNIWITNEWKRYSHTFTVEHSSDNNQVRFWYMQSDVAYFLD
;
A
#
# COMPACT_ATOMS: atom_id res chain seq x y z
N MET A 1 -10.66 30.22 -36.04
CA MET A 1 -9.79 29.68 -35.00
C MET A 1 -10.57 28.57 -34.29
N THR A 2 -10.25 27.33 -34.60
CA THR A 2 -10.94 26.17 -34.04
C THR A 2 -10.22 25.75 -32.77
N SER A 3 -10.88 25.97 -31.63
CA SER A 3 -10.38 25.49 -30.34
C SER A 3 -10.47 23.99 -30.29
N VAL A 4 -9.32 23.32 -30.26
CA VAL A 4 -9.24 21.88 -29.97
C VAL A 4 -9.40 21.71 -28.48
N LEU A 5 -10.58 21.31 -28.04
CA LEU A 5 -10.80 20.82 -26.68
C LEU A 5 -10.04 19.50 -26.52
N CYS A 6 -8.94 19.55 -25.80
CA CYS A 6 -8.28 18.34 -25.31
C CYS A 6 -9.26 17.62 -24.38
N PRO A 7 -9.62 16.34 -24.63
CA PRO A 7 -10.48 15.63 -23.72
C PRO A 7 -9.75 15.51 -22.38
N LEU A 8 -10.36 16.02 -21.32
CA LEU A 8 -9.98 15.70 -19.95
C LEU A 8 -10.03 14.18 -19.81
N ILE A 9 -8.87 13.55 -19.77
CA ILE A 9 -8.77 12.14 -19.42
C ILE A 9 -9.23 12.08 -17.96
N SER A 10 -10.47 11.63 -17.76
CA SER A 10 -10.97 11.25 -16.45
C SER A 10 -10.01 10.18 -15.91
N GLN A 11 -9.19 10.55 -14.95
CA GLN A 11 -8.46 9.56 -14.17
C GLN A 11 -9.53 8.80 -13.40
N ASN A 12 -9.85 7.59 -13.84
CA ASN A 12 -10.70 6.68 -13.10
C ASN A 12 -9.96 6.34 -11.80
N GLN A 13 -10.33 7.06 -10.73
CA GLN A 13 -9.89 6.70 -9.39
C GLN A 13 -10.62 5.40 -9.05
N LEU A 14 -9.90 4.29 -9.04
CA LEU A 14 -10.43 3.04 -8.51
C LEU A 14 -10.55 3.21 -7.00
N PRO A 15 -11.75 3.08 -6.43
CA PRO A 15 -11.90 3.14 -4.99
C PRO A 15 -11.29 1.88 -4.39
N LEU A 16 -10.13 2.01 -3.79
CA LEU A 16 -9.63 1.00 -2.89
C LEU A 16 -10.51 1.05 -1.63
N ALA A 17 -11.16 -0.06 -1.28
CA ALA A 17 -12.01 -0.09 -0.09
C ALA A 17 -11.16 0.26 1.14
N ASN A 18 -11.66 1.20 1.97
CA ASN A 18 -10.93 1.80 3.09
C ASN A 18 -9.51 2.25 2.70
N GLY A 19 -9.37 2.87 1.53
CA GLY A 19 -8.07 3.33 1.01
C GLY A 19 -7.41 4.42 1.86
N PHE A 20 -8.18 5.07 2.74
CA PHE A 20 -7.71 6.08 3.69
C PHE A 20 -7.44 5.52 5.09
N LEU A 21 -7.58 4.22 5.32
CA LEU A 21 -7.35 3.56 6.60
C LEU A 21 -8.11 4.19 7.79
N GLU A 22 -9.33 4.66 7.56
CA GLU A 22 -10.15 5.32 8.58
C GLU A 22 -11.23 4.41 9.17
N ASP A 23 -11.68 3.40 8.44
CA ASP A 23 -12.74 2.49 8.86
C ASP A 23 -12.16 1.34 9.69
N ILE A 24 -12.59 1.25 10.95
CA ILE A 24 -12.15 0.25 11.93
C ILE A 24 -13.33 -0.61 12.34
N GLU A 25 -13.11 -1.91 12.37
CA GLU A 25 -14.01 -2.89 12.98
C GLU A 25 -13.20 -3.89 13.83
N ASN A 26 -13.68 -4.18 15.04
CA ASN A 26 -13.00 -5.08 15.97
C ASN A 26 -11.51 -4.73 16.24
N ASN A 27 -11.17 -3.44 16.24
CA ASN A 27 -9.81 -2.91 16.39
C ASN A 27 -8.85 -3.26 15.24
N GLU A 28 -9.40 -3.52 14.05
CA GLU A 28 -8.66 -3.80 12.81
C GLU A 28 -9.16 -2.90 11.68
N PHE A 29 -8.29 -2.55 10.72
CA PHE A 29 -8.69 -1.80 9.54
C PHE A 29 -9.55 -2.66 8.62
N GLN A 30 -10.79 -2.24 8.39
CA GLN A 30 -11.69 -2.94 7.46
C GLN A 30 -11.06 -3.06 6.07
N TYR A 31 -11.28 -4.20 5.41
CA TYR A 31 -10.79 -4.51 4.06
C TYR A 31 -9.27 -4.53 3.91
N TRP A 32 -8.55 -4.60 5.02
CA TRP A 32 -7.11 -4.81 5.04
C TRP A 32 -6.78 -6.02 5.91
N SER A 33 -5.84 -6.81 5.48
CA SER A 33 -5.27 -7.88 6.30
C SER A 33 -3.77 -7.72 6.43
N HIS A 34 -3.27 -8.23 7.52
CA HIS A 34 -1.86 -8.15 7.89
C HIS A 34 -1.33 -9.54 8.14
N GLN A 35 -0.09 -9.79 7.75
CA GLN A 35 0.55 -11.08 8.00
C GLN A 35 1.98 -10.89 8.52
N ALA A 36 2.35 -11.79 9.43
CA ALA A 36 3.71 -12.07 9.83
C ALA A 36 3.81 -13.61 9.94
N ASN A 37 4.55 -14.26 9.04
CA ASN A 37 4.63 -15.72 8.94
C ASN A 37 6.04 -16.20 8.58
N GLU A 38 6.25 -17.51 8.57
CA GLU A 38 7.52 -18.17 8.17
C GLU A 38 8.76 -17.56 8.85
N GLY A 39 8.65 -17.28 10.16
CA GLY A 39 9.70 -16.64 10.97
C GLY A 39 9.73 -15.11 10.88
N GLY A 40 8.81 -14.50 10.13
CA GLY A 40 8.53 -13.08 10.23
C GLY A 40 7.76 -12.78 11.51
N GLU A 41 8.10 -11.69 12.19
CA GLU A 41 7.44 -11.23 13.43
C GLU A 41 7.18 -9.74 13.32
N ALA A 42 5.94 -9.32 13.53
CA ALA A 42 5.53 -7.92 13.54
C ALA A 42 4.34 -7.69 14.45
N THR A 43 4.22 -6.47 14.97
CA THR A 43 3.04 -5.99 15.69
C THR A 43 2.32 -4.95 14.83
N TYR A 44 1.03 -5.17 14.58
CA TYR A 44 0.18 -4.23 13.86
C TYR A 44 -0.71 -3.50 14.86
N SER A 45 -0.83 -2.19 14.70
CA SER A 45 -1.64 -1.34 15.58
C SER A 45 -2.18 -0.12 14.85
N ILE A 46 -3.18 0.51 15.46
CA ILE A 46 -3.75 1.77 14.99
C ILE A 46 -3.02 2.92 15.65
N GLU A 47 -2.39 3.78 14.86
CA GLU A 47 -1.79 5.03 15.30
C GLU A 47 -2.84 6.14 15.29
N THR A 48 -2.88 6.98 16.32
CA THR A 48 -3.85 8.08 16.47
C THR A 48 -3.23 9.42 16.87
N SER A 49 -1.93 9.45 17.14
CA SER A 49 -1.23 10.63 17.66
C SER A 49 -0.31 11.32 16.67
N ASP A 50 0.37 10.55 15.82
CA ASP A 50 1.29 11.05 14.81
C ASP A 50 0.75 10.71 13.42
N LEU A 51 0.01 11.64 12.84
CA LEU A 51 -0.82 11.44 11.66
C LEU A 51 -0.50 12.45 10.55
N VAL A 52 -0.86 12.10 9.34
CA VAL A 52 -0.94 13.05 8.22
C VAL A 52 -2.07 14.05 8.49
N SER A 53 -1.88 15.28 8.01
CA SER A 53 -2.91 16.32 8.15
C SER A 53 -4.22 15.91 7.47
N GLY A 54 -5.29 15.85 8.24
CA GLY A 54 -6.62 15.48 7.80
C GLY A 54 -7.02 14.03 8.10
N SER A 55 -6.07 13.18 8.49
CA SER A 55 -6.34 11.80 8.90
C SER A 55 -6.63 11.72 10.40
N THR A 56 -7.40 10.73 10.82
CA THR A 56 -7.68 10.44 12.24
C THR A 56 -7.00 9.16 12.72
N LYS A 57 -6.51 8.33 11.80
CA LYS A 57 -5.83 7.07 12.07
C LYS A 57 -4.76 6.81 11.02
N ALA A 58 -3.80 5.96 11.35
CA ALA A 58 -2.84 5.39 10.43
C ALA A 58 -2.49 3.95 10.88
N LEU A 59 -2.10 3.11 9.93
CA LEU A 59 -1.58 1.79 10.24
C LEU A 59 -0.13 1.90 10.72
N LYS A 60 0.17 1.36 11.89
CA LYS A 60 1.53 1.17 12.39
C LYS A 60 1.90 -0.31 12.33
N CYS A 61 3.04 -0.63 11.72
CA CYS A 61 3.64 -1.96 11.67
C CYS A 61 5.04 -1.92 12.26
N GLU A 62 5.23 -2.48 13.44
CA GLU A 62 6.52 -2.66 14.10
C GLU A 62 7.09 -4.01 13.68
N VAL A 63 8.14 -3.99 12.84
CA VAL A 63 8.76 -5.21 12.30
C VAL A 63 9.89 -5.65 13.21
N HIS A 64 9.74 -6.81 13.84
CA HIS A 64 10.74 -7.40 14.74
C HIS A 64 11.68 -8.37 14.00
N SER A 65 11.13 -9.14 13.05
CA SER A 65 11.88 -10.04 12.18
C SER A 65 11.21 -10.16 10.81
N LEU A 66 11.98 -10.25 9.74
CA LEU A 66 11.45 -10.46 8.39
C LEU A 66 11.19 -11.93 8.05
N GLY A 67 11.76 -12.86 8.81
CA GLY A 67 11.79 -14.25 8.41
C GLY A 67 12.72 -14.49 7.20
N ALA A 68 12.43 -15.53 6.42
CA ALA A 68 13.25 -15.91 5.27
C ALA A 68 13.13 -14.94 4.07
N ASN A 69 12.03 -14.24 3.95
CA ASN A 69 11.74 -13.35 2.81
C ASN A 69 10.98 -12.09 3.26
N GLY A 70 11.23 -10.97 2.57
CA GLY A 70 10.61 -9.68 2.91
C GLY A 70 9.09 -9.61 2.73
N TRP A 71 8.45 -10.56 2.06
CA TRP A 71 6.98 -10.61 1.92
C TRP A 71 6.29 -11.32 3.07
N HIS A 72 7.03 -11.98 3.97
CA HIS A 72 6.46 -12.66 5.13
C HIS A 72 5.87 -11.67 6.14
N VAL A 73 6.31 -10.42 6.13
CA VAL A 73 5.69 -9.32 6.88
C VAL A 73 5.08 -8.33 5.88
N SER A 74 3.75 -8.29 5.82
CA SER A 74 3.06 -7.46 4.84
C SER A 74 1.64 -7.08 5.22
N SER A 75 1.13 -6.03 4.58
CA SER A 75 -0.27 -5.64 4.60
C SER A 75 -0.84 -5.69 3.20
N LYS A 76 -2.10 -6.11 3.05
CA LYS A 76 -2.76 -6.20 1.75
C LYS A 76 -4.22 -5.76 1.81
N SER A 77 -4.70 -5.17 0.71
CA SER A 77 -6.12 -4.93 0.53
C SER A 77 -6.88 -6.25 0.33
N GLU A 78 -8.00 -6.43 1.02
CA GLU A 78 -8.84 -7.65 0.95
C GLU A 78 -9.98 -7.52 -0.07
N TYR A 79 -10.41 -6.30 -0.39
CA TYR A 79 -11.48 -6.08 -1.35
C TYR A 79 -10.90 -6.01 -2.77
N PRO A 80 -11.22 -6.99 -3.65
CA PRO A 80 -10.69 -7.02 -5.00
C PRO A 80 -11.28 -5.90 -5.86
N PHE A 81 -10.52 -5.45 -6.84
CA PHE A 81 -10.95 -4.44 -7.81
C PHE A 81 -10.58 -4.86 -9.22
N GLN A 82 -11.35 -4.35 -10.19
CA GLN A 82 -11.16 -4.66 -11.60
C GLN A 82 -10.09 -3.77 -12.24
N VAL A 83 -9.28 -4.37 -13.11
CA VAL A 83 -8.34 -3.66 -13.99
C VAL A 83 -8.44 -4.14 -15.42
N ILE A 84 -8.03 -3.29 -16.36
CA ILE A 84 -8.09 -3.53 -17.80
C ILE A 84 -6.68 -3.52 -18.36
N ALA A 85 -6.33 -4.53 -19.15
CA ALA A 85 -5.04 -4.65 -19.83
C ALA A 85 -4.69 -3.38 -20.62
N GLY A 86 -3.42 -2.98 -20.57
CA GLY A 86 -2.91 -1.78 -21.24
C GLY A 86 -3.19 -0.47 -20.50
N GLN A 87 -4.05 -0.47 -19.47
CA GLN A 87 -4.34 0.72 -18.67
C GLN A 87 -3.27 0.94 -17.60
N LYS A 88 -3.14 2.21 -17.18
CA LYS A 88 -2.23 2.63 -16.12
C LYS A 88 -3.02 2.92 -14.85
N TYR A 89 -2.53 2.40 -13.73
CA TYR A 89 -3.11 2.60 -12.40
C TYR A 89 -2.05 3.16 -11.46
N THR A 90 -2.37 4.25 -10.80
CA THR A 90 -1.45 4.90 -9.84
C THR A 90 -1.93 4.61 -8.43
N VAL A 91 -1.06 4.01 -7.63
CA VAL A 91 -1.23 3.90 -6.17
C VAL A 91 -0.53 5.07 -5.53
N THR A 92 -1.25 5.77 -4.66
CA THR A 92 -0.74 6.89 -3.88
C THR A 92 -1.04 6.64 -2.41
N PHE A 93 -0.08 6.93 -1.54
CA PHE A 93 -0.21 6.73 -0.10
C PHE A 93 0.74 7.68 0.63
N TYR A 94 0.49 7.90 1.91
CA TYR A 94 1.43 8.54 2.80
C TYR A 94 2.13 7.48 3.65
N ALA A 95 3.40 7.69 3.93
CA ALA A 95 4.16 6.80 4.78
C ALA A 95 5.30 7.54 5.50
N LYS A 96 5.70 6.99 6.64
CA LYS A 96 6.95 7.31 7.34
C LYS A 96 7.52 6.06 8.01
N VAL A 97 8.76 6.14 8.47
CA VAL A 97 9.37 5.15 9.37
C VAL A 97 9.81 5.81 10.66
N GLU A 98 9.87 5.03 11.72
CA GLU A 98 10.44 5.40 13.01
C GLU A 98 11.55 4.41 13.38
N GLY A 99 12.60 4.88 14.05
CA GLY A 99 13.76 4.07 14.40
C GLY A 99 14.89 4.10 13.37
N ALA A 100 14.74 4.84 12.26
CA ALA A 100 15.78 5.04 11.26
C ALA A 100 15.49 6.27 10.39
N ASP A 101 16.52 6.81 9.71
CA ASP A 101 16.39 7.93 8.79
C ASP A 101 15.57 7.56 7.56
N SER A 102 15.74 6.33 7.07
CA SER A 102 14.93 5.77 5.99
C SER A 102 15.00 4.25 5.97
N ARG A 103 13.96 3.63 5.43
CA ARG A 103 13.86 2.18 5.20
C ARG A 103 13.18 1.86 3.89
N GLN A 104 13.57 0.74 3.30
CA GLN A 104 12.94 0.26 2.08
C GLN A 104 11.61 -0.45 2.41
N MET A 105 10.61 -0.16 1.61
CA MET A 105 9.34 -0.86 1.55
C MET A 105 9.05 -1.23 0.09
N LYS A 106 8.33 -2.31 -0.16
CA LYS A 106 7.93 -2.66 -1.52
C LYS A 106 6.42 -2.52 -1.68
N LEU A 107 6.01 -1.62 -2.56
CA LEU A 107 4.65 -1.55 -3.04
C LEU A 107 4.46 -2.62 -4.11
N VAL A 108 3.43 -3.45 -3.96
CA VAL A 108 3.13 -4.55 -4.88
C VAL A 108 1.70 -4.41 -5.39
N PHE A 109 1.55 -4.47 -6.69
CA PHE A 109 0.29 -4.63 -7.38
C PHE A 109 0.20 -6.09 -7.83
N GLN A 110 -0.71 -6.84 -7.24
CA GLN A 110 -0.88 -8.26 -7.50
C GLN A 110 -2.18 -8.54 -8.23
N SER A 111 -2.09 -9.31 -9.31
CA SER A 111 -3.23 -9.91 -9.99
C SER A 111 -3.22 -11.41 -9.74
N GLU A 112 -4.38 -12.01 -9.46
CA GLU A 112 -4.50 -13.47 -9.35
C GLU A 112 -4.45 -14.18 -10.72
N VAL A 113 -4.60 -13.45 -11.81
CA VAL A 113 -4.40 -14.02 -13.14
C VAL A 113 -2.93 -14.35 -13.31
N SER A 114 -2.61 -15.62 -13.42
CA SER A 114 -1.27 -16.18 -13.70
C SER A 114 -0.17 -15.86 -12.67
N GLY A 115 -0.51 -15.48 -11.44
CA GLY A 115 0.50 -15.18 -10.41
C GLY A 115 1.37 -13.97 -10.73
N SER A 116 0.94 -13.12 -11.69
CA SER A 116 1.68 -11.93 -12.04
C SER A 116 1.55 -10.87 -10.95
N TYR A 117 2.67 -10.41 -10.47
CA TYR A 117 2.72 -9.24 -9.60
C TYR A 117 3.80 -8.28 -10.11
N GLN A 118 3.50 -7.00 -10.01
CA GLN A 118 4.46 -5.93 -10.25
C GLN A 118 4.83 -5.31 -8.93
N GLY A 119 6.11 -5.07 -8.70
CA GLY A 119 6.58 -4.53 -7.42
C GLY A 119 7.57 -3.39 -7.62
N GLN A 120 7.41 -2.33 -6.82
CA GLN A 120 8.29 -1.19 -6.78
C GLN A 120 8.88 -1.01 -5.38
N ASN A 121 10.21 -1.02 -5.28
CA ASN A 121 10.90 -0.67 -4.03
C ASN A 121 10.87 0.86 -3.85
N ILE A 122 10.47 1.29 -2.66
CA ILE A 122 10.35 2.70 -2.29
C ILE A 122 11.11 2.93 -0.99
N TRP A 123 11.92 3.97 -0.93
CA TRP A 123 12.59 4.40 0.29
C TRP A 123 11.67 5.33 1.07
N ILE A 124 11.21 4.88 2.23
CA ILE A 124 10.37 5.63 3.16
C ILE A 124 11.27 6.35 4.15
N THR A 125 11.06 7.65 4.34
CA THR A 125 11.83 8.48 5.26
C THR A 125 11.18 8.57 6.65
N ASN A 126 11.87 9.13 7.63
CA ASN A 126 11.37 9.33 9.00
C ASN A 126 10.36 10.49 9.15
N GLU A 127 10.01 11.15 8.07
CA GLU A 127 8.97 12.17 8.03
C GLU A 127 7.80 11.69 7.16
N TRP A 128 6.58 12.07 7.51
CA TRP A 128 5.42 11.83 6.68
C TRP A 128 5.59 12.45 5.29
N LYS A 129 5.58 11.60 4.25
CA LYS A 129 5.63 12.02 2.84
C LYS A 129 4.62 11.27 2.02
N ARG A 130 4.16 11.92 0.97
CA ARG A 130 3.32 11.31 -0.06
C ARG A 130 4.20 10.58 -1.07
N TYR A 131 3.90 9.31 -1.29
CA TYR A 131 4.52 8.46 -2.29
C TYR A 131 3.50 8.07 -3.34
N SER A 132 3.95 7.81 -4.56
CA SER A 132 3.10 7.29 -5.62
C SER A 132 3.91 6.46 -6.60
N HIS A 133 3.27 5.45 -7.18
CA HIS A 133 3.82 4.67 -8.27
C HIS A 133 2.73 4.27 -9.25
N THR A 134 3.06 4.28 -10.54
CA THR A 134 2.13 3.93 -11.62
C THR A 134 2.52 2.59 -12.22
N PHE A 135 1.61 1.65 -12.19
CA PHE A 135 1.72 0.34 -12.82
C PHE A 135 1.02 0.35 -14.18
N THR A 136 1.60 -0.30 -15.18
CA THR A 136 0.92 -0.62 -16.44
C THR A 136 0.45 -2.06 -16.37
N VAL A 137 -0.85 -2.30 -16.47
CA VAL A 137 -1.44 -3.63 -16.31
C VAL A 137 -1.30 -4.42 -17.63
N GLU A 138 -0.76 -5.62 -17.57
CA GLU A 138 -0.57 -6.49 -18.73
C GLU A 138 -1.81 -7.33 -19.04
N HIS A 139 -2.59 -7.71 -18.03
CA HIS A 139 -3.76 -8.57 -18.14
C HIS A 139 -4.97 -7.98 -17.44
N SER A 140 -6.14 -8.03 -18.09
CA SER A 140 -7.39 -7.68 -17.41
C SER A 140 -7.73 -8.71 -16.33
N SER A 141 -8.18 -8.23 -15.18
CA SER A 141 -8.56 -9.06 -14.02
C SER A 141 -9.56 -8.32 -13.15
N ASP A 142 -10.43 -9.04 -12.48
CA ASP A 142 -11.36 -8.54 -11.46
C ASP A 142 -10.92 -8.88 -10.03
N ASN A 143 -9.79 -9.57 -9.89
CA ASN A 143 -9.22 -9.97 -8.61
C ASN A 143 -7.79 -9.43 -8.46
N ASN A 144 -7.67 -8.16 -8.05
CA ASN A 144 -6.39 -7.49 -7.86
C ASN A 144 -6.30 -6.96 -6.44
N GLN A 145 -5.08 -6.87 -5.94
CA GLN A 145 -4.77 -6.40 -4.60
C GLN A 145 -3.59 -5.43 -4.63
N VAL A 146 -3.62 -4.45 -3.75
CA VAL A 146 -2.46 -3.65 -3.39
C VAL A 146 -1.85 -4.26 -2.13
N ARG A 147 -0.52 -4.42 -2.13
CA ARG A 147 0.23 -4.94 -0.99
C ARG A 147 1.41 -4.04 -0.65
N PHE A 148 1.72 -3.98 0.64
CA PHE A 148 2.93 -3.37 1.17
C PHE A 148 3.75 -4.46 1.84
N TRP A 149 4.96 -4.72 1.34
CA TRP A 149 5.92 -5.62 1.96
C TRP A 149 6.92 -4.80 2.75
N TYR A 150 7.04 -5.10 4.03
CA TYR A 150 7.97 -4.43 4.94
C TYR A 150 9.32 -5.11 4.84
N MET A 151 10.26 -4.44 4.18
CA MET A 151 11.50 -5.05 3.69
C MET A 151 12.65 -5.05 4.69
N GLN A 152 12.47 -4.46 5.87
CA GLN A 152 13.54 -4.32 6.87
C GLN A 152 12.96 -4.40 8.28
N SER A 153 13.72 -5.04 9.20
CA SER A 153 13.39 -5.19 10.62
C SER A 153 13.93 -4.05 11.48
N ASP A 154 13.57 -4.10 12.75
CA ASP A 154 13.98 -3.16 13.82
C ASP A 154 13.54 -1.71 13.57
N VAL A 155 12.39 -1.55 12.95
CA VAL A 155 11.75 -0.26 12.65
C VAL A 155 10.23 -0.37 12.70
N ALA A 156 9.56 0.76 12.90
CA ALA A 156 8.14 0.88 12.68
C ALA A 156 7.85 1.60 11.35
N TYR A 157 6.98 1.01 10.53
CA TYR A 157 6.41 1.64 9.36
C TYR A 157 5.01 2.18 9.68
N PHE A 158 4.71 3.35 9.15
CA PHE A 158 3.39 3.97 9.24
C PHE A 158 2.85 4.18 7.83
N LEU A 159 1.56 3.88 7.64
CA LEU A 159 0.84 4.01 6.37
C LEU A 159 -0.50 4.73 6.59
N ASP A 160 -0.83 5.60 5.60
CA ASP A 160 -2.10 6.31 5.48
C ASP A 160 -2.46 6.55 3.99
#